data_23e4747a016e1eee15dbae3d8f59d750
#
_entry.id   23e4747a016e1eee15dbae3d8f59d750
#
_cell.length_a   1.000
_cell.length_b   1.000
_cell.length_c   1.000
_cell.angle_alpha   90.00
_cell.angle_beta   90.00
_cell.angle_gamma   90.00
#
_symmetry.space_group_name_H-M   'P 1'
#
loop_
_entity.id
_entity.type
_entity.pdbx_description
1 polymer ?
#
loop_
_entity_poly.entity_id
_entity_poly.type
_entity_poly.pdbx_seq_one_letter_code
_entity_poly.pdbx_strand_id
1 'polypeptide(L)'
;MELQLRVLGIVSRSWIRIALAGLVWPNIGAGQVYSGAGNIHEVFPGTETESYLRYRDLADTTSDANWSIRPFSPRQLDKLGRALAAHPWQTRLAGFVDSSSVFAVGFLSPNASLRYNSSFPYGSNDGAIWAGRGATIAAQAGFFAKLGPATLTLLPTIFQAANQSFPMARSTLPCGCGDPLYGTAIDQPQRFGNGAYGRLDPGQSSIRLDGFGMSAGFSTANEAWGPMVEYPYLLGNNAAGFPHVFFGSSNPFSIYIGKAHLQVIYGRLDQSNVSPVTGSKFYSSQIEPGRVRFASGLVATFQPRGFDGLEIGGARFIHSIWPPQGIPRSYFKKPLQAFLKANLQGIDQQAAGLDNQLASFFARWAFRESGLEVYTEYGRDDNSYDLRDFVQEPDHARTYSIGLAKVFGKSASQFNVLRAELMNYQLPPLATTGRGEGGIFTHGSLRQGHTNRGQPLGADVGAGAAAASTVRWDHYSGRGRWALYWRRNLRRETADPSLTAPDTPQRSDVLHAFGFERLTFTRRLDVTTSLTFMRELSRNFGESQSNLNAAVAITLPR
;
A
#
# COMPACT_ATOMS: atom_id res chain seq x y z
N MET A 1 -36.41 -0.85 23.06
CA MET A 1 -36.24 -1.25 21.64
C MET A 1 -36.61 -0.15 20.64
N GLU A 2 -37.54 0.74 20.95
CA GLU A 2 -37.89 1.89 20.07
C GLU A 2 -36.89 3.07 20.07
N LEU A 3 -36.11 3.25 21.11
CA LEU A 3 -35.14 4.37 21.18
C LEU A 3 -33.89 4.13 20.31
N GLN A 4 -33.49 2.88 20.08
CA GLN A 4 -32.36 2.54 19.21
C GLN A 4 -32.65 2.69 17.71
N LEU A 5 -33.89 2.49 17.31
CA LEU A 5 -34.31 2.68 15.91
C LEU A 5 -34.39 4.14 15.48
N ARG A 6 -34.64 5.06 16.41
CA ARG A 6 -34.66 6.50 16.11
C ARG A 6 -33.26 7.11 15.93
N VAL A 7 -32.25 6.61 16.65
CA VAL A 7 -30.87 7.08 16.50
C VAL A 7 -30.25 6.62 15.16
N LEU A 8 -30.55 5.39 14.74
CA LEU A 8 -30.09 4.86 13.43
C LEU A 8 -30.75 5.57 12.23
N GLY A 9 -32.00 6.00 12.36
CA GLY A 9 -32.72 6.75 11.31
C GLY A 9 -32.22 8.20 11.14
N ILE A 10 -31.74 8.83 12.19
CA ILE A 10 -31.24 10.21 12.15
C ILE A 10 -29.80 10.24 11.57
N VAL A 11 -28.97 9.30 11.92
CA VAL A 11 -27.59 9.20 11.41
C VAL A 11 -27.60 8.91 9.92
N SER A 12 -28.46 7.98 9.43
CA SER A 12 -28.49 7.63 8.00
C SER A 12 -28.97 8.77 7.08
N ARG A 13 -29.92 9.60 7.54
CA ARG A 13 -30.44 10.72 6.73
C ARG A 13 -29.52 11.95 6.72
N SER A 14 -28.77 12.18 7.78
CA SER A 14 -27.84 13.32 7.87
C SER A 14 -26.60 13.10 7.03
N TRP A 15 -26.05 11.88 6.98
CA TRP A 15 -24.85 11.57 6.21
C TRP A 15 -25.09 11.56 4.69
N ILE A 16 -26.25 11.08 4.24
CA ILE A 16 -26.65 11.18 2.83
C ILE A 16 -26.81 12.64 2.40
N ARG A 17 -27.30 13.50 3.27
CA ARG A 17 -27.41 14.94 2.99
C ARG A 17 -26.06 15.65 2.98
N ILE A 18 -25.08 15.24 3.79
CA ILE A 18 -23.73 15.80 3.78
C ILE A 18 -22.97 15.33 2.52
N ALA A 19 -23.10 14.07 2.12
CA ALA A 19 -22.51 13.56 0.88
C ALA A 19 -23.15 14.20 -0.37
N LEU A 20 -24.45 14.53 -0.34
CA LEU A 20 -25.15 15.22 -1.42
C LEU A 20 -25.03 16.75 -1.35
N ALA A 21 -24.87 17.34 -0.15
CA ALA A 21 -24.67 18.79 -0.01
C ALA A 21 -23.28 19.24 -0.49
N GLY A 22 -22.29 18.35 -0.49
CA GLY A 22 -20.99 18.58 -1.15
C GLY A 22 -21.07 18.64 -2.68
N LEU A 23 -22.21 18.24 -3.28
CA LEU A 23 -22.41 18.21 -4.73
C LEU A 23 -23.06 19.48 -5.30
N VAL A 24 -23.49 20.42 -4.43
CA VAL A 24 -24.16 21.65 -4.86
C VAL A 24 -23.51 22.84 -4.15
N TRP A 25 -22.43 23.37 -4.71
CA TRP A 25 -21.89 24.65 -4.29
C TRP A 25 -22.15 25.72 -5.36
N PRO A 26 -22.69 26.89 -4.98
CA PRO A 26 -22.90 27.98 -5.91
C PRO A 26 -21.56 28.67 -6.26
N ASN A 27 -21.48 29.18 -7.47
CA ASN A 27 -20.39 29.98 -7.99
C ASN A 27 -20.03 31.14 -7.05
N ILE A 28 -18.81 31.14 -6.53
CA ILE A 28 -18.21 32.29 -5.89
C ILE A 28 -17.10 32.82 -6.81
N GLY A 29 -17.22 34.11 -7.11
CA GLY A 29 -16.51 34.80 -8.17
C GLY A 29 -15.00 34.93 -8.05
N ALA A 30 -14.37 34.91 -9.19
CA ALA A 30 -13.20 35.58 -9.70
C ALA A 30 -11.97 35.80 -8.78
N GLY A 31 -11.31 34.73 -8.41
CA GLY A 31 -9.87 34.59 -8.51
C GLY A 31 -9.65 33.51 -9.56
N GLN A 32 -8.60 33.51 -10.33
CA GLN A 32 -8.42 32.54 -11.41
C GLN A 32 -8.55 31.11 -10.87
N VAL A 33 -9.79 30.66 -10.74
CA VAL A 33 -10.14 29.26 -10.54
C VAL A 33 -9.91 28.64 -11.90
N TYR A 34 -8.82 27.96 -12.05
CA TYR A 34 -8.62 27.08 -13.20
C TYR A 34 -9.68 25.98 -13.15
N SER A 35 -10.85 26.26 -13.68
CA SER A 35 -11.87 25.26 -14.03
C SER A 35 -11.49 24.59 -15.34
N GLY A 36 -10.29 24.05 -15.41
CA GLY A 36 -9.79 23.27 -16.53
C GLY A 36 -9.68 21.82 -16.10
N ALA A 37 -10.18 20.92 -16.91
CA ALA A 37 -10.08 19.49 -16.74
C ALA A 37 -8.66 19.08 -16.27
N GLY A 38 -8.57 18.50 -15.07
CA GLY A 38 -7.42 17.71 -14.68
C GLY A 38 -6.19 18.40 -14.13
N ASN A 39 -6.26 19.09 -12.98
CA ASN A 39 -5.04 19.53 -12.29
C ASN A 39 -4.44 18.37 -11.47
N ILE A 40 -3.62 17.53 -12.11
CA ILE A 40 -2.83 16.51 -11.41
C ILE A 40 -1.57 17.19 -10.90
N HIS A 41 -1.42 17.30 -9.59
CA HIS A 41 -0.23 17.84 -8.94
C HIS A 41 0.50 16.79 -8.09
N GLU A 42 -0.16 15.67 -7.79
CA GLU A 42 0.39 14.47 -7.15
C GLU A 42 -0.31 13.23 -7.70
N VAL A 43 0.41 12.11 -7.77
CA VAL A 43 -0.12 10.80 -8.13
C VAL A 43 0.19 9.83 -7.00
N PHE A 44 -0.87 9.31 -6.39
CA PHE A 44 -0.77 8.44 -5.24
C PHE A 44 -0.73 6.96 -5.65
N PRO A 45 -0.05 6.11 -4.85
CA PRO A 45 -0.02 4.67 -5.07
C PRO A 45 -1.41 4.03 -5.12
N GLY A 46 -1.58 3.06 -6.01
CA GLY A 46 -2.82 2.29 -6.16
C GLY A 46 -3.93 2.99 -6.94
N THR A 47 -3.69 4.21 -7.48
CA THR A 47 -4.70 4.92 -8.27
C THR A 47 -4.70 4.48 -9.73
N GLU A 48 -5.86 4.63 -10.39
CA GLU A 48 -6.00 4.41 -11.83
C GLU A 48 -5.04 5.28 -12.64
N THR A 49 -4.85 6.52 -12.19
CA THR A 49 -3.92 7.47 -12.80
C THR A 49 -2.47 6.96 -12.73
N GLU A 50 -2.03 6.42 -11.61
CA GLU A 50 -0.70 5.83 -11.47
C GLU A 50 -0.49 4.69 -12.49
N SER A 51 -1.42 3.76 -12.53
CA SER A 51 -1.35 2.62 -13.46
C SER A 51 -1.30 3.06 -14.92
N TYR A 52 -2.18 3.98 -15.30
CA TYR A 52 -2.21 4.54 -16.64
C TYR A 52 -0.88 5.23 -17.01
N LEU A 53 -0.36 6.09 -16.13
CA LEU A 53 0.89 6.82 -16.36
C LEU A 53 2.08 5.85 -16.51
N ARG A 54 2.16 4.81 -15.68
CA ARG A 54 3.23 3.82 -15.75
C ARG A 54 3.26 3.10 -17.09
N TYR A 55 2.10 2.67 -17.58
CA TYR A 55 2.04 1.96 -18.86
C TYR A 55 2.21 2.88 -20.06
N ARG A 56 1.82 4.14 -19.95
CA ARG A 56 2.13 5.15 -20.96
C ARG A 56 3.61 5.46 -21.01
N ASP A 57 4.27 5.59 -19.86
CA ASP A 57 5.72 5.75 -19.75
C ASP A 57 6.47 4.57 -20.38
N LEU A 58 6.00 3.35 -20.12
CA LEU A 58 6.55 2.13 -20.75
C LEU A 58 6.32 2.09 -22.27
N ALA A 59 5.27 2.74 -22.75
CA ALA A 59 4.95 2.83 -24.18
C ALA A 59 5.71 3.95 -24.90
N ASP A 60 6.29 4.89 -24.16
CA ASP A 60 6.98 6.07 -24.66
C ASP A 60 8.50 5.92 -24.52
N THR A 61 9.24 6.21 -25.57
CA THR A 61 10.70 6.08 -25.57
C THR A 61 11.44 7.27 -24.94
N THR A 62 10.73 8.36 -24.62
CA THR A 62 11.34 9.64 -24.18
C THR A 62 11.36 9.85 -22.66
N SER A 63 10.64 9.06 -21.90
CA SER A 63 10.53 9.22 -20.45
C SER A 63 11.63 8.46 -19.69
N ASP A 64 12.10 9.04 -18.59
CA ASP A 64 13.06 8.45 -17.65
C ASP A 64 12.54 8.50 -16.20
N ALA A 65 11.23 8.33 -16.02
CA ALA A 65 10.60 8.38 -14.71
C ALA A 65 11.07 7.26 -13.78
N ASN A 66 11.28 7.63 -12.51
CA ASN A 66 11.58 6.67 -11.44
C ASN A 66 10.28 6.16 -10.84
N TRP A 67 10.02 4.84 -10.94
CA TRP A 67 8.78 4.21 -10.48
C TRP A 67 8.91 3.48 -9.14
N SER A 68 10.06 3.57 -8.49
CA SER A 68 10.30 2.87 -7.22
C SER A 68 10.14 3.75 -5.97
N ILE A 69 9.88 5.05 -6.11
CA ILE A 69 9.54 5.96 -5.01
C ILE A 69 8.27 6.74 -5.36
N ARG A 70 7.19 6.48 -4.66
CA ARG A 70 5.87 7.07 -4.87
C ARG A 70 5.25 7.50 -3.54
N PRO A 71 4.49 8.59 -3.44
CA PRO A 71 3.85 9.36 -4.52
C PRO A 71 4.83 10.24 -5.30
N PHE A 72 4.43 10.59 -6.53
CA PHE A 72 5.22 11.50 -7.36
C PHE A 72 5.06 12.96 -6.94
N SER A 73 6.17 13.69 -6.95
CA SER A 73 6.17 15.13 -6.77
C SER A 73 5.63 15.88 -8.00
N PRO A 74 5.17 17.12 -7.85
CA PRO A 74 4.79 17.96 -9.00
C PRO A 74 5.88 18.06 -10.07
N ARG A 75 7.15 18.12 -9.68
CA ARG A 75 8.27 18.18 -10.63
C ARG A 75 8.53 16.91 -11.40
N GLN A 76 8.27 15.74 -10.80
CA GLN A 76 8.32 14.46 -11.50
C GLN A 76 7.19 14.35 -12.51
N LEU A 77 6.00 14.86 -12.16
CA LEU A 77 4.82 14.84 -13.02
C LEU A 77 4.96 15.75 -14.24
N ASP A 78 5.68 16.88 -14.17
CA ASP A 78 5.96 17.74 -15.33
C ASP A 78 6.68 16.98 -16.45
N LYS A 79 7.57 16.08 -16.09
CA LYS A 79 8.29 15.25 -17.06
C LYS A 79 7.38 14.19 -17.68
N LEU A 80 6.56 13.51 -16.86
CA LEU A 80 5.58 12.53 -17.32
C LEU A 80 4.48 13.15 -18.18
N GLY A 81 3.98 14.32 -17.80
CA GLY A 81 2.89 15.00 -18.51
C GLY A 81 3.23 15.38 -19.95
N ARG A 82 4.47 15.73 -20.23
CA ARG A 82 4.93 16.04 -21.60
C ARG A 82 4.95 14.82 -22.51
N ALA A 83 5.21 13.65 -21.96
CA ALA A 83 5.23 12.39 -22.69
C ALA A 83 3.83 11.87 -23.05
N LEU A 84 2.77 12.41 -22.46
CA LEU A 84 1.40 11.90 -22.59
C LEU A 84 0.59 12.55 -23.73
N ALA A 85 1.18 13.46 -24.50
CA ALA A 85 0.49 14.43 -25.37
C ALA A 85 -0.47 13.89 -26.43
N ALA A 86 -0.57 12.59 -26.68
CA ALA A 86 -1.31 12.04 -27.81
C ALA A 86 -2.42 11.02 -27.49
N HIS A 87 -2.69 10.71 -26.24
CA HIS A 87 -3.70 9.69 -25.89
C HIS A 87 -5.03 10.33 -25.42
N PRO A 88 -6.21 9.80 -25.78
CA PRO A 88 -7.53 10.36 -25.40
C PRO A 88 -7.75 10.57 -23.90
N TRP A 89 -7.06 9.82 -23.03
CA TRP A 89 -7.11 10.04 -21.59
C TRP A 89 -6.47 11.34 -21.15
N GLN A 90 -5.60 11.92 -21.99
CA GLN A 90 -5.01 13.22 -21.68
C GLN A 90 -6.08 14.28 -21.44
N THR A 91 -7.18 14.28 -22.16
CA THR A 91 -8.29 15.22 -21.92
C THR A 91 -8.93 15.05 -20.56
N ARG A 92 -8.86 13.84 -19.97
CA ARG A 92 -9.32 13.52 -18.61
C ARG A 92 -8.27 13.78 -17.56
N LEU A 93 -7.00 13.65 -17.93
CA LEU A 93 -5.83 13.86 -17.08
C LEU A 93 -5.14 15.21 -17.40
N ALA A 94 -5.62 15.94 -18.42
CA ALA A 94 -5.05 17.19 -18.89
C ALA A 94 -5.21 18.30 -17.87
N GLY A 95 -4.17 18.54 -17.15
CA GLY A 95 -4.08 19.59 -16.15
C GLY A 95 -3.05 19.22 -15.11
N PHE A 96 -1.89 18.71 -15.55
CA PHE A 96 -0.73 18.77 -14.69
C PHE A 96 -0.50 20.22 -14.33
N VAL A 97 -0.46 20.51 -13.04
CA VAL A 97 -0.09 21.84 -12.56
C VAL A 97 1.35 22.06 -13.00
N ASP A 98 1.56 23.08 -13.83
CA ASP A 98 2.89 23.49 -14.19
C ASP A 98 3.70 23.77 -12.90
N SER A 99 4.80 23.05 -12.72
CA SER A 99 5.66 23.22 -11.54
C SER A 99 6.25 24.63 -11.46
N SER A 100 6.30 25.38 -12.56
CA SER A 100 6.75 26.76 -12.61
C SER A 100 5.70 27.76 -12.13
N SER A 101 4.41 27.39 -12.05
CA SER A 101 3.36 28.31 -11.59
C SER A 101 3.59 28.70 -10.12
N VAL A 102 3.55 30.02 -9.83
CA VAL A 102 3.72 30.54 -8.47
C VAL A 102 2.48 30.27 -7.62
N PHE A 103 1.30 30.30 -8.23
CA PHE A 103 0.04 30.08 -7.54
C PHE A 103 -0.86 29.14 -8.34
N ALA A 104 -1.40 28.15 -7.67
CA ALA A 104 -2.43 27.28 -8.21
C ALA A 104 -3.34 26.77 -7.09
N VAL A 105 -4.63 26.66 -7.36
CA VAL A 105 -5.63 26.05 -6.47
C VAL A 105 -6.53 25.17 -7.32
N GLY A 106 -6.87 24.00 -6.82
CA GLY A 106 -7.80 23.12 -7.51
C GLY A 106 -8.49 22.13 -6.58
N PHE A 107 -9.68 21.70 -6.99
CA PHE A 107 -10.37 20.61 -6.31
C PHE A 107 -9.88 19.26 -6.85
N LEU A 108 -9.72 18.31 -5.95
CA LEU A 108 -9.45 16.92 -6.30
C LEU A 108 -10.76 16.21 -6.59
N SER A 109 -10.80 15.40 -7.64
CA SER A 109 -12.03 14.73 -8.09
C SER A 109 -12.69 13.94 -6.97
N PRO A 110 -13.90 14.32 -6.54
CA PRO A 110 -14.64 13.55 -5.56
C PRO A 110 -14.92 12.15 -6.08
N ASN A 111 -14.72 11.18 -5.20
CA ASN A 111 -14.99 9.77 -5.46
C ASN A 111 -15.93 9.22 -4.39
N ALA A 112 -16.88 8.41 -4.79
CA ALA A 112 -17.71 7.63 -3.87
C ALA A 112 -17.78 6.19 -4.37
N SER A 113 -17.69 5.23 -3.46
CA SER A 113 -17.73 3.82 -3.81
C SER A 113 -18.64 3.02 -2.88
N LEU A 114 -19.23 1.98 -3.43
CA LEU A 114 -19.97 0.94 -2.72
C LEU A 114 -19.34 -0.40 -3.09
N ARG A 115 -18.95 -1.18 -2.09
CA ARG A 115 -18.46 -2.54 -2.24
C ARG A 115 -19.32 -3.50 -1.44
N TYR A 116 -19.52 -4.70 -1.93
CA TYR A 116 -20.26 -5.76 -1.26
C TYR A 116 -19.46 -7.06 -1.25
N ASN A 117 -19.30 -7.66 -0.09
CA ASN A 117 -18.73 -8.99 0.11
C ASN A 117 -19.79 -9.95 0.65
N SER A 118 -20.04 -11.04 -0.05
CA SER A 118 -21.14 -11.96 0.29
C SER A 118 -20.86 -12.83 1.51
N SER A 119 -19.63 -13.30 1.70
CA SER A 119 -19.32 -14.34 2.69
C SER A 119 -18.26 -13.95 3.70
N PHE A 120 -17.18 -13.30 3.29
CA PHE A 120 -16.07 -12.89 4.15
C PHE A 120 -15.45 -11.58 3.66
N PRO A 121 -14.70 -10.83 4.50
CA PRO A 121 -14.00 -9.62 4.09
C PRO A 121 -13.03 -9.88 2.94
N TYR A 122 -13.06 -9.02 1.94
CA TYR A 122 -12.09 -9.04 0.85
C TYR A 122 -11.86 -7.64 0.32
N GLY A 123 -10.61 -7.25 0.27
CA GLY A 123 -10.08 -6.04 -0.32
C GLY A 123 -8.57 -6.18 -0.46
N SER A 124 -7.94 -5.42 -1.33
CA SER A 124 -6.50 -5.41 -1.51
C SER A 124 -6.08 -4.09 -2.13
N ASN A 125 -5.03 -3.48 -1.60
CA ASN A 125 -4.53 -2.19 -2.05
C ASN A 125 -5.62 -1.08 -2.02
N ASP A 126 -6.49 -1.10 -1.01
CA ASP A 126 -7.60 -0.17 -0.83
C ASP A 126 -7.27 0.98 0.15
N GLY A 127 -6.02 1.13 0.55
CA GLY A 127 -5.56 2.17 1.47
C GLY A 127 -6.25 2.09 2.83
N ALA A 128 -6.86 3.20 3.23
CA ALA A 128 -7.54 3.32 4.52
C ALA A 128 -8.82 2.48 4.65
N ILE A 129 -9.36 1.97 3.54
CA ILE A 129 -10.67 1.32 3.50
C ILE A 129 -10.51 -0.17 3.86
N TRP A 130 -11.20 -0.60 4.90
CA TRP A 130 -11.37 -2.01 5.20
C TRP A 130 -12.74 -2.50 4.72
N ALA A 131 -12.77 -3.41 3.75
CA ALA A 131 -13.99 -3.94 3.17
C ALA A 131 -14.44 -5.22 3.90
N GLY A 132 -15.28 -5.06 4.90
CA GLY A 132 -15.87 -6.16 5.67
C GLY A 132 -16.86 -7.00 4.89
N ARG A 133 -17.39 -8.06 5.52
CA ARG A 133 -18.54 -8.78 4.99
C ARG A 133 -19.77 -7.87 4.94
N GLY A 134 -20.57 -7.95 3.88
CA GLY A 134 -21.70 -7.06 3.60
C GLY A 134 -21.26 -5.81 2.84
N ALA A 135 -22.06 -4.76 2.92
CA ALA A 135 -21.81 -3.51 2.22
C ALA A 135 -20.74 -2.66 2.91
N THR A 136 -19.86 -2.05 2.13
CA THR A 136 -18.91 -1.01 2.55
C THR A 136 -19.08 0.19 1.65
N ILE A 137 -19.32 1.35 2.24
CA ILE A 137 -19.43 2.63 1.53
C ILE A 137 -18.18 3.44 1.88
N ALA A 138 -17.59 4.07 0.87
CA ALA A 138 -16.48 5.00 1.08
C ALA A 138 -16.65 6.24 0.21
N ALA A 139 -16.09 7.35 0.69
CA ALA A 139 -16.04 8.60 -0.06
C ALA A 139 -14.72 9.32 0.20
N GLN A 140 -14.26 10.03 -0.82
CA GLN A 140 -13.06 10.84 -0.80
C GLN A 140 -13.30 12.12 -1.57
N ALA A 141 -12.90 13.27 -1.02
CA ALA A 141 -12.97 14.55 -1.68
C ALA A 141 -11.93 15.50 -1.07
N GLY A 142 -11.41 16.42 -1.85
CA GLY A 142 -10.37 17.31 -1.34
C GLY A 142 -10.01 18.43 -2.28
N PHE A 143 -8.93 19.11 -1.95
CA PHE A 143 -8.36 20.18 -2.74
C PHE A 143 -6.85 20.25 -2.57
N PHE A 144 -6.20 20.94 -3.48
CA PHE A 144 -4.82 21.35 -3.33
C PHE A 144 -4.66 22.88 -3.48
N ALA A 145 -3.64 23.41 -2.86
CA ALA A 145 -3.21 24.81 -3.01
C ALA A 145 -1.69 24.85 -3.12
N LYS A 146 -1.18 25.57 -4.12
CA LYS A 146 0.24 25.81 -4.33
C LYS A 146 0.53 27.30 -4.18
N LEU A 147 1.59 27.62 -3.45
CA LEU A 147 2.13 28.98 -3.31
C LEU A 147 3.66 28.91 -3.36
N GLY A 148 4.24 29.31 -4.47
CA GLY A 148 5.67 29.21 -4.71
C GLY A 148 6.18 27.77 -4.54
N PRO A 149 7.14 27.52 -3.63
CA PRO A 149 7.67 26.18 -3.36
C PRO A 149 6.74 25.31 -2.50
N ALA A 150 5.73 25.90 -1.85
CA ALA A 150 4.84 25.22 -0.93
C ALA A 150 3.62 24.64 -1.67
N THR A 151 3.27 23.40 -1.36
CA THR A 151 2.04 22.75 -1.84
C THR A 151 1.33 22.09 -0.65
N LEU A 152 0.04 22.40 -0.50
CA LEU A 152 -0.88 21.76 0.44
C LEU A 152 -1.82 20.86 -0.37
N THR A 153 -1.95 19.61 0.02
CA THR A 153 -2.95 18.67 -0.48
C THR A 153 -3.79 18.20 0.69
N LEU A 154 -5.10 18.28 0.59
CA LEU A 154 -6.03 17.71 1.54
C LEU A 154 -6.97 16.77 0.81
N LEU A 155 -6.87 15.47 1.09
CA LEU A 155 -7.68 14.43 0.43
C LEU A 155 -8.07 13.33 1.45
N PRO A 156 -8.91 13.68 2.44
CA PRO A 156 -9.37 12.73 3.44
C PRO A 156 -10.28 11.68 2.83
N THR A 157 -10.32 10.52 3.48
CA THR A 157 -11.17 9.38 3.14
C THR A 157 -12.09 9.07 4.31
N ILE A 158 -13.37 8.88 4.05
CA ILE A 158 -14.33 8.36 5.03
C ILE A 158 -14.89 7.04 4.51
N PHE A 159 -15.03 6.05 5.39
CA PHE A 159 -15.70 4.82 5.03
C PHE A 159 -16.51 4.25 6.18
N GLN A 160 -17.47 3.40 5.83
CA GLN A 160 -18.24 2.59 6.77
C GLN A 160 -18.55 1.23 6.15
N ALA A 161 -18.12 0.15 6.83
CA ALA A 161 -18.41 -1.23 6.50
C ALA A 161 -19.53 -1.76 7.41
N ALA A 162 -20.46 -2.51 6.84
CA ALA A 162 -21.50 -3.22 7.61
C ALA A 162 -20.89 -4.24 8.57
N ASN A 163 -19.72 -4.77 8.23
CA ASN A 163 -18.92 -5.64 9.07
C ASN A 163 -19.74 -6.81 9.67
N GLN A 164 -20.54 -7.45 8.83
CA GLN A 164 -21.38 -8.58 9.22
C GLN A 164 -20.53 -9.76 9.74
N SER A 165 -21.10 -10.57 10.62
CA SER A 165 -20.41 -11.74 11.18
C SER A 165 -20.17 -12.81 10.11
N PHE A 166 -19.06 -13.51 10.21
CA PHE A 166 -18.67 -14.66 9.38
C PHE A 166 -17.87 -15.65 10.22
N PRO A 167 -17.71 -16.91 9.76
CA PRO A 167 -16.88 -17.89 10.44
C PRO A 167 -15.42 -17.43 10.50
N MET A 168 -14.89 -17.25 11.70
CA MET A 168 -13.50 -16.84 11.95
C MET A 168 -12.67 -18.04 12.42
N ALA A 169 -11.37 -18.03 12.11
CA ALA A 169 -10.44 -18.97 12.70
C ALA A 169 -10.41 -18.82 14.24
N ARG A 170 -10.22 -19.94 14.92
CA ARG A 170 -10.05 -19.97 16.38
C ARG A 170 -8.62 -20.33 16.71
N SER A 171 -8.13 -19.85 17.84
CA SER A 171 -6.82 -20.26 18.34
C SER A 171 -6.79 -21.78 18.54
N THR A 172 -5.72 -22.40 18.08
CA THR A 172 -5.48 -23.85 18.26
C THR A 172 -4.79 -24.14 19.61
N LEU A 173 -4.30 -23.11 20.32
CA LEU A 173 -3.69 -23.29 21.61
C LEU A 173 -4.75 -23.60 22.68
N PRO A 174 -4.45 -24.50 23.66
CA PRO A 174 -5.39 -24.87 24.71
C PRO A 174 -5.89 -23.68 25.56
N CYS A 175 -5.06 -22.65 25.70
CA CYS A 175 -5.43 -21.42 26.43
C CYS A 175 -6.34 -20.48 25.61
N GLY A 176 -6.55 -20.73 24.30
CA GLY A 176 -7.23 -19.79 23.41
C GLY A 176 -6.53 -18.45 23.24
N CYS A 177 -5.28 -18.32 23.67
CA CYS A 177 -4.57 -17.06 23.83
C CYS A 177 -3.63 -16.71 22.67
N GLY A 178 -3.38 -17.63 21.74
CA GLY A 178 -2.53 -17.39 20.55
C GLY A 178 -3.30 -16.74 19.41
N ASP A 179 -2.54 -16.16 18.48
CA ASP A 179 -3.13 -15.73 17.22
C ASP A 179 -3.65 -16.95 16.45
N PRO A 180 -4.90 -16.93 15.99
CA PRO A 180 -5.49 -18.09 15.32
C PRO A 180 -4.94 -18.37 13.92
N LEU A 181 -4.22 -17.40 13.31
CA LEU A 181 -3.75 -17.48 11.93
C LEU A 181 -2.23 -17.46 11.82
N TYR A 182 -1.54 -16.88 12.80
CA TYR A 182 -0.11 -16.57 12.72
C TYR A 182 0.61 -17.07 13.97
N GLY A 183 1.73 -17.72 13.81
CA GLY A 183 2.52 -18.26 14.93
C GLY A 183 3.08 -17.19 15.86
N THR A 184 3.41 -16.02 15.34
CA THR A 184 3.85 -14.85 16.08
C THR A 184 2.82 -13.73 15.99
N ALA A 185 2.92 -12.74 16.88
CA ALA A 185 1.92 -11.68 16.98
C ALA A 185 1.95 -10.72 15.79
N ILE A 186 0.77 -10.36 15.33
CA ILE A 186 0.54 -9.30 14.37
C ILE A 186 -0.80 -8.61 14.65
N ASP A 187 -0.87 -7.31 14.45
CA ASP A 187 -2.11 -6.54 14.51
C ASP A 187 -2.85 -6.62 13.17
N GLN A 188 -3.44 -7.78 12.90
CA GLN A 188 -4.27 -8.04 11.72
C GLN A 188 -5.54 -8.78 12.14
N PRO A 189 -6.52 -8.07 12.74
CA PRO A 189 -7.75 -8.71 13.16
C PRO A 189 -8.54 -9.23 11.96
N GLN A 190 -9.08 -10.43 12.07
CA GLN A 190 -9.94 -11.02 11.05
C GLN A 190 -11.23 -10.21 10.83
N ARG A 191 -11.66 -9.49 11.87
CA ARG A 191 -12.85 -8.64 11.88
C ARG A 191 -12.66 -7.47 12.85
N PHE A 192 -13.06 -6.28 12.46
CA PHE A 192 -12.96 -5.07 13.29
C PHE A 192 -14.18 -4.93 14.23
N GLY A 193 -14.13 -5.63 15.36
CA GLY A 193 -15.21 -5.62 16.36
C GLY A 193 -16.46 -6.36 15.90
N ASN A 194 -17.56 -6.20 16.66
CA ASN A 194 -18.80 -6.97 16.48
C ASN A 194 -19.92 -6.21 15.75
N GLY A 195 -19.78 -4.91 15.56
CA GLY A 195 -20.73 -4.06 14.87
C GLY A 195 -20.18 -3.46 13.58
N ALA A 196 -20.91 -2.53 12.98
CA ALA A 196 -20.43 -1.75 11.85
C ALA A 196 -19.10 -1.05 12.20
N TYR A 197 -18.17 -1.03 11.25
CA TYR A 197 -16.86 -0.42 11.41
C TYR A 197 -16.65 0.68 10.39
N GLY A 198 -16.22 1.83 10.84
CA GLY A 198 -15.94 2.96 9.96
C GLY A 198 -14.93 3.91 10.56
N ARG A 199 -14.35 4.73 9.71
CA ARG A 199 -13.33 5.70 10.10
C ARG A 199 -13.31 6.90 9.16
N LEU A 200 -13.07 8.08 9.73
CA LEU A 200 -12.55 9.23 9.00
C LEU A 200 -11.02 9.16 9.07
N ASP A 201 -10.39 9.11 7.91
CA ASP A 201 -8.94 9.02 7.76
C ASP A 201 -8.42 10.28 7.07
N PRO A 202 -7.29 10.86 7.48
CA PRO A 202 -6.68 11.99 6.78
C PRO A 202 -6.36 11.68 5.30
N GLY A 203 -6.26 10.40 4.94
CA GLY A 203 -6.08 9.93 3.57
C GLY A 203 -4.80 10.45 2.94
N GLN A 204 -4.89 10.79 1.67
CA GLN A 204 -3.74 11.23 0.87
C GLN A 204 -3.49 12.74 1.07
N SER A 205 -3.19 13.15 2.30
CA SER A 205 -3.01 14.56 2.64
C SER A 205 -1.55 14.88 2.95
N SER A 206 -1.08 16.04 2.51
CA SER A 206 0.31 16.46 2.69
C SER A 206 0.47 17.98 2.69
N ILE A 207 1.52 18.45 3.33
CA ILE A 207 2.13 19.76 3.12
C ILE A 207 3.58 19.53 2.74
N ARG A 208 4.02 20.07 1.60
CA ARG A 208 5.37 19.87 1.08
C ARG A 208 5.99 21.18 0.61
N LEU A 209 7.30 21.22 0.71
CA LEU A 209 8.14 22.29 0.22
C LEU A 209 9.14 21.71 -0.79
N ASP A 210 9.12 22.23 -2.02
CA ASP A 210 10.03 21.80 -3.09
C ASP A 210 10.95 22.97 -3.49
N GLY A 211 12.26 22.80 -3.31
CA GLY A 211 13.24 23.82 -3.67
C GLY A 211 14.63 23.21 -3.86
N PHE A 212 15.46 23.81 -4.71
CA PHE A 212 16.85 23.43 -4.92
C PHE A 212 17.08 21.95 -5.22
N GLY A 213 16.13 21.28 -5.88
CA GLY A 213 16.19 19.83 -6.14
C GLY A 213 15.82 18.94 -4.95
N MET A 214 15.48 19.54 -3.81
CA MET A 214 15.09 18.86 -2.58
C MET A 214 13.61 19.04 -2.31
N SER A 215 13.09 18.15 -1.46
CA SER A 215 11.70 18.13 -1.03
C SER A 215 11.66 17.79 0.45
N ALA A 216 10.84 18.49 1.20
CA ALA A 216 10.58 18.20 2.61
C ALA A 216 9.11 18.47 2.94
N GLY A 217 8.56 17.78 3.93
CA GLY A 217 7.18 18.02 4.30
C GLY A 217 6.67 17.10 5.40
N PHE A 218 5.35 17.22 5.62
CA PHE A 218 4.57 16.33 6.46
C PHE A 218 3.46 15.72 5.61
N SER A 219 3.24 14.42 5.76
CA SER A 219 2.25 13.68 4.97
C SER A 219 1.54 12.61 5.80
N THR A 220 0.32 12.31 5.39
CA THR A 220 -0.41 11.11 5.80
C THR A 220 -0.70 10.20 4.60
N ALA A 221 -0.19 10.57 3.43
CA ALA A 221 -0.36 9.79 2.21
C ALA A 221 0.36 8.44 2.29
N ASN A 222 -0.12 7.50 1.51
CA ASN A 222 0.58 6.23 1.33
C ASN A 222 1.90 6.45 0.60
N GLU A 223 2.94 5.84 1.13
CA GLU A 223 4.23 5.68 0.47
C GLU A 223 4.28 4.30 -0.19
N ALA A 224 4.87 4.21 -1.37
CA ALA A 224 5.14 2.93 -2.01
C ALA A 224 6.59 2.89 -2.48
N TRP A 225 7.35 1.95 -1.94
CA TRP A 225 8.77 1.77 -2.19
C TRP A 225 9.03 0.46 -2.92
N GLY A 226 9.87 0.54 -3.93
CA GLY A 226 10.10 -0.57 -4.86
C GLY A 226 9.18 -0.56 -6.08
N PRO A 227 9.47 -1.39 -7.08
CA PRO A 227 8.79 -1.39 -8.38
C PRO A 227 7.49 -2.19 -8.41
N MET A 228 7.18 -2.96 -7.35
CA MET A 228 5.98 -3.80 -7.29
C MET A 228 4.69 -2.98 -7.32
N VAL A 229 3.65 -3.54 -7.92
CA VAL A 229 2.32 -2.93 -8.05
C VAL A 229 1.31 -3.66 -7.16
N GLU A 230 1.21 -4.98 -7.30
CA GLU A 230 0.26 -5.79 -6.51
C GLU A 230 0.85 -6.18 -5.15
N TYR A 231 2.16 -6.48 -5.12
CA TYR A 231 2.81 -7.08 -3.96
C TYR A 231 4.05 -6.30 -3.51
N PRO A 232 3.94 -5.00 -3.14
CA PRO A 232 5.04 -4.25 -2.56
C PRO A 232 5.43 -4.86 -1.21
N TYR A 233 6.73 -5.00 -0.94
CA TYR A 233 7.17 -5.64 0.29
C TYR A 233 7.07 -4.70 1.50
N LEU A 234 7.73 -3.53 1.44
CA LEU A 234 7.82 -2.64 2.62
C LEU A 234 6.60 -1.75 2.78
N LEU A 235 6.33 -0.92 1.82
CA LEU A 235 5.27 0.07 1.86
C LEU A 235 4.47 0.04 0.55
N GLY A 236 3.17 0.17 0.67
CA GLY A 236 2.25 0.18 -0.45
C GLY A 236 0.90 0.80 -0.07
N ASN A 237 -0.12 0.49 -0.85
CA ASN A 237 -1.47 1.02 -0.66
C ASN A 237 -2.43 0.02 0.01
N ASN A 238 -1.92 -0.90 0.82
CA ASN A 238 -2.79 -1.89 1.45
C ASN A 238 -3.35 -1.45 2.81
N ALA A 239 -2.55 -0.73 3.62
CA ALA A 239 -3.02 -0.07 4.84
C ALA A 239 -3.30 1.42 4.60
N ALA A 240 -3.93 2.10 5.56
CA ALA A 240 -3.92 3.55 5.60
C ALA A 240 -2.48 4.07 5.64
N GLY A 241 -2.23 5.19 4.97
CA GLY A 241 -1.01 5.95 5.20
C GLY A 241 -0.91 6.40 6.67
N PHE A 242 0.24 6.83 7.09
CA PHE A 242 0.52 7.21 8.47
C PHE A 242 1.14 8.61 8.57
N PRO A 243 0.93 9.33 9.68
CA PRO A 243 1.56 10.64 9.88
C PRO A 243 3.08 10.51 9.87
N HIS A 244 3.74 11.19 8.93
CA HIS A 244 5.20 11.20 8.82
C HIS A 244 5.73 12.52 8.28
N VAL A 245 6.92 12.88 8.69
CA VAL A 245 7.75 13.88 8.03
C VAL A 245 8.64 13.18 7.02
N PHE A 246 8.87 13.82 5.89
CA PHE A 246 9.76 13.30 4.87
C PHE A 246 10.78 14.35 4.44
N PHE A 247 11.92 13.87 3.97
CA PHE A 247 12.98 14.67 3.38
C PHE A 247 13.66 13.85 2.28
N GLY A 248 13.93 14.47 1.13
CA GLY A 248 14.56 13.76 0.02
C GLY A 248 14.81 14.65 -1.19
N SER A 249 15.14 14.02 -2.31
CA SER A 249 15.21 14.71 -3.59
C SER A 249 13.82 14.89 -4.20
N SER A 250 13.54 16.05 -4.81
CA SER A 250 12.25 16.29 -5.48
C SER A 250 12.14 15.59 -6.83
N ASN A 251 13.28 15.25 -7.42
CA ASN A 251 13.45 14.46 -8.66
C ASN A 251 14.72 13.64 -8.56
N PRO A 252 14.91 12.62 -9.41
CA PRO A 252 16.24 12.08 -9.65
C PRO A 252 17.22 13.17 -10.08
N PHE A 253 18.33 13.26 -9.38
CA PHE A 253 19.41 14.22 -9.66
C PHE A 253 20.59 13.54 -10.33
N SER A 254 21.21 14.24 -11.29
CA SER A 254 22.32 13.69 -12.07
C SER A 254 23.62 13.70 -11.25
N ILE A 255 24.31 12.57 -11.29
CA ILE A 255 25.69 12.39 -10.85
C ILE A 255 26.50 11.84 -12.03
N TYR A 256 27.84 11.83 -11.92
CA TYR A 256 28.71 11.43 -13.04
C TYR A 256 28.36 10.05 -13.63
N ILE A 257 28.01 9.08 -12.77
CA ILE A 257 27.75 7.69 -13.14
C ILE A 257 26.28 7.38 -13.43
N GLY A 258 25.36 8.35 -13.27
CA GLY A 258 23.93 8.13 -13.51
C GLY A 258 23.04 9.15 -12.83
N LYS A 259 21.82 8.72 -12.45
CA LYS A 259 20.88 9.55 -11.68
C LYS A 259 20.54 8.83 -10.37
N ALA A 260 20.50 9.58 -9.28
CA ALA A 260 20.11 9.09 -7.97
C ALA A 260 18.83 9.78 -7.48
N HIS A 261 18.01 9.05 -6.73
CA HIS A 261 16.83 9.57 -6.06
C HIS A 261 16.73 8.95 -4.68
N LEU A 262 16.40 9.75 -3.66
CA LEU A 262 16.36 9.28 -2.28
C LEU A 262 15.25 9.98 -1.48
N GLN A 263 14.74 9.26 -0.47
CA GLN A 263 13.78 9.78 0.49
C GLN A 263 14.01 9.15 1.86
N VAL A 264 13.91 9.95 2.91
CA VAL A 264 13.92 9.52 4.31
C VAL A 264 12.61 9.93 4.95
N ILE A 265 12.03 9.07 5.76
CA ILE A 265 10.78 9.35 6.48
C ILE A 265 10.93 9.04 7.97
N TYR A 266 10.19 9.80 8.78
CA TYR A 266 10.03 9.56 10.22
C TYR A 266 8.57 9.76 10.58
N GLY A 267 7.95 8.77 11.18
CA GLY A 267 6.52 8.78 11.40
C GLY A 267 6.05 8.02 12.63
N ARG A 268 4.74 7.95 12.71
CA ARG A 268 4.02 7.25 13.78
C ARG A 268 3.09 6.21 13.19
N LEU A 269 3.18 4.99 13.69
CA LEU A 269 2.24 3.91 13.40
C LEU A 269 1.33 3.67 14.59
N ASP A 270 0.05 3.54 14.30
CA ASP A 270 -0.99 3.21 15.27
C ASP A 270 -1.32 1.72 15.18
N GLN A 271 -1.73 1.12 16.31
CA GLN A 271 -2.35 -0.21 16.28
C GLN A 271 -3.88 -0.08 16.12
N SER A 272 -4.53 -1.18 15.77
CA SER A 272 -5.98 -1.29 15.90
C SER A 272 -6.37 -1.33 17.40
N ASN A 273 -7.63 -1.01 17.70
CA ASN A 273 -8.17 -1.20 19.04
C ASN A 273 -8.87 -2.57 19.19
N VAL A 274 -8.58 -3.50 18.29
CA VAL A 274 -9.22 -4.80 18.22
C VAL A 274 -8.17 -5.90 18.36
N SER A 275 -8.33 -6.74 19.39
CA SER A 275 -7.49 -7.93 19.53
C SER A 275 -7.90 -8.95 18.46
N PRO A 276 -6.95 -9.64 17.78
CA PRO A 276 -7.26 -10.76 16.90
C PRO A 276 -7.85 -11.95 17.68
N VAL A 277 -7.66 -11.98 18.99
CA VAL A 277 -8.19 -13.00 19.89
C VAL A 277 -9.24 -12.38 20.81
N THR A 278 -10.50 -12.83 20.68
CA THR A 278 -11.62 -12.31 21.50
C THR A 278 -11.34 -12.50 22.98
N GLY A 279 -11.47 -11.41 23.76
CA GLY A 279 -11.26 -11.40 25.20
C GLY A 279 -9.80 -11.37 25.67
N SER A 280 -8.84 -11.38 24.74
CA SER A 280 -7.42 -11.30 25.06
C SER A 280 -6.92 -9.85 25.01
N LYS A 281 -6.07 -9.49 25.97
CA LYS A 281 -5.25 -8.27 25.94
C LYS A 281 -3.93 -8.50 25.21
N PHE A 282 -3.97 -9.22 24.11
CA PHE A 282 -2.82 -9.76 23.40
C PHE A 282 -1.73 -8.72 23.08
N TYR A 283 -2.14 -7.48 22.75
CA TYR A 283 -1.21 -6.40 22.45
C TYR A 283 -0.79 -5.56 23.65
N SER A 284 -1.45 -5.75 24.81
CA SER A 284 -1.28 -4.83 25.95
C SER A 284 0.00 -5.05 26.74
N SER A 285 0.68 -6.18 26.61
CA SER A 285 1.69 -6.57 27.59
C SER A 285 3.11 -6.09 27.30
N GLN A 286 3.42 -5.63 26.10
CA GLN A 286 4.80 -5.24 25.75
C GLN A 286 4.96 -3.83 25.18
N ILE A 287 3.87 -3.11 24.94
CA ILE A 287 3.90 -1.78 24.32
C ILE A 287 3.02 -0.81 25.12
N GLU A 288 3.00 -0.97 26.41
CA GLU A 288 2.51 0.05 27.33
C GLU A 288 3.65 1.06 27.64
N PRO A 289 3.37 2.35 27.66
CA PRO A 289 2.10 3.01 27.45
C PRO A 289 2.01 3.57 26.02
N GLY A 290 1.00 3.33 25.28
CA GLY A 290 0.75 4.20 24.16
C GLY A 290 0.31 3.55 22.86
N ARG A 291 0.40 2.25 22.70
CA ARG A 291 -0.14 1.57 21.49
C ARG A 291 0.34 2.18 20.17
N VAL A 292 1.44 2.92 20.17
CA VAL A 292 2.02 3.62 19.05
C VAL A 292 3.47 3.22 18.89
N ARG A 293 3.94 3.22 17.64
CA ARG A 293 5.31 2.91 17.29
C ARG A 293 5.93 4.08 16.54
N PHE A 294 7.20 4.32 16.78
CA PHE A 294 8.00 5.20 15.95
C PHE A 294 8.40 4.43 14.70
N ALA A 295 8.15 5.01 13.54
CA ALA A 295 8.55 4.48 12.26
C ALA A 295 9.65 5.36 11.67
N SER A 296 10.66 4.74 11.08
CA SER A 296 11.68 5.45 10.32
C SER A 296 12.07 4.63 9.10
N GLY A 297 12.36 5.29 7.99
CA GLY A 297 12.73 4.59 6.78
C GLY A 297 13.57 5.41 5.83
N LEU A 298 14.27 4.70 4.96
CA LEU A 298 15.11 5.26 3.89
C LEU A 298 14.88 4.43 2.64
N VAL A 299 14.69 5.10 1.52
CA VAL A 299 14.72 4.50 0.19
C VAL A 299 15.67 5.29 -0.70
N ALA A 300 16.45 4.57 -1.50
CA ALA A 300 17.34 5.15 -2.49
C ALA A 300 17.28 4.34 -3.79
N THR A 301 17.31 5.04 -4.92
CA THR A 301 17.35 4.44 -6.25
C THR A 301 18.47 5.04 -7.07
N PHE A 302 18.96 4.27 -8.00
CA PHE A 302 20.01 4.63 -8.92
C PHE A 302 19.68 4.16 -10.34
N GLN A 303 19.78 5.05 -11.30
CA GLN A 303 19.63 4.79 -12.74
C GLN A 303 21.01 4.95 -13.37
N PRO A 304 21.71 3.85 -13.70
CA PRO A 304 23.08 3.89 -14.22
C PRO A 304 23.12 4.53 -15.61
N ARG A 305 24.15 5.32 -15.85
CA ARG A 305 24.40 5.90 -17.18
C ARG A 305 24.78 4.81 -18.18
N GLY A 306 24.17 4.84 -19.37
CA GLY A 306 24.39 3.85 -20.42
C GLY A 306 23.53 2.59 -20.33
N PHE A 307 22.64 2.50 -19.33
CA PHE A 307 21.65 1.43 -19.19
C PHE A 307 20.24 2.05 -19.17
N ASP A 308 19.76 2.42 -20.34
CA ASP A 308 18.47 3.07 -20.46
C ASP A 308 17.33 2.20 -19.92
N GLY A 309 16.49 2.81 -19.10
CA GLY A 309 15.36 2.15 -18.47
C GLY A 309 15.69 1.27 -17.25
N LEU A 310 16.98 1.09 -16.92
CA LEU A 310 17.39 0.35 -15.71
C LEU A 310 17.31 1.24 -14.48
N GLU A 311 16.65 0.74 -13.44
CA GLU A 311 16.54 1.33 -12.12
C GLU A 311 16.86 0.25 -11.08
N ILE A 312 17.82 0.51 -10.21
CA ILE A 312 18.16 -0.35 -9.07
C ILE A 312 18.01 0.44 -7.79
N GLY A 313 17.70 -0.22 -6.70
CA GLY A 313 17.55 0.49 -5.44
C GLY A 313 17.48 -0.42 -4.23
N GLY A 314 17.36 0.23 -3.09
CA GLY A 314 17.16 -0.43 -1.82
C GLY A 314 16.36 0.45 -0.88
N ALA A 315 15.66 -0.21 0.03
CA ALA A 315 14.87 0.46 1.04
C ALA A 315 15.01 -0.25 2.39
N ARG A 316 14.85 0.51 3.44
CA ARG A 316 14.86 0.01 4.81
C ARG A 316 13.77 0.70 5.60
N PHE A 317 13.05 -0.07 6.41
CA PHE A 317 11.99 0.43 7.27
C PHE A 317 12.13 -0.17 8.66
N ILE A 318 12.10 0.68 9.70
CA ILE A 318 12.33 0.29 11.09
C ILE A 318 11.16 0.75 11.93
N HIS A 319 10.62 -0.17 12.69
CA HIS A 319 9.66 0.11 13.75
C HIS A 319 10.36 0.06 15.10
N SER A 320 10.05 1.01 15.96
CA SER A 320 10.57 1.06 17.32
C SER A 320 9.44 1.38 18.29
N ILE A 321 9.61 1.04 19.54
CA ILE A 321 8.70 1.51 20.61
C ILE A 321 8.73 3.04 20.62
N TRP A 322 7.56 3.67 20.70
CA TRP A 322 7.48 5.12 20.87
C TRP A 322 8.00 5.50 22.23
N PRO A 323 9.06 6.31 22.35
CA PRO A 323 9.65 6.65 23.64
C PRO A 323 8.71 7.51 24.48
N PRO A 324 8.37 7.12 25.71
CA PRO A 324 7.42 7.86 26.55
C PRO A 324 7.95 9.24 26.97
N GLN A 325 9.26 9.44 26.97
CA GLN A 325 9.92 10.68 27.36
C GLN A 325 10.26 11.60 26.19
N GLY A 326 9.72 11.33 24.99
CA GLY A 326 10.01 12.04 23.75
C GLY A 326 11.05 11.32 22.90
N ILE A 327 11.12 11.70 21.61
CA ILE A 327 11.98 11.03 20.61
C ILE A 327 13.44 11.49 20.81
N PRO A 328 14.37 10.60 21.21
CA PRO A 328 15.77 10.95 21.37
C PRO A 328 16.44 11.17 20.00
N ARG A 329 17.51 11.95 19.96
CA ARG A 329 18.24 12.23 18.70
C ARG A 329 18.78 10.99 18.00
N SER A 330 19.06 9.91 18.74
CA SER A 330 19.50 8.62 18.18
C SER A 330 18.46 7.99 17.25
N TYR A 331 17.16 8.22 17.48
CA TYR A 331 16.09 7.69 16.64
C TYR A 331 16.14 8.23 15.19
N PHE A 332 16.62 9.45 15.00
CA PHE A 332 16.81 10.02 13.66
C PHE A 332 17.98 9.39 12.89
N LYS A 333 18.86 8.65 13.57
CA LYS A 333 19.94 7.90 12.93
C LYS A 333 19.55 6.46 12.56
N LYS A 334 18.41 5.95 13.05
CA LYS A 334 17.98 4.55 12.83
C LYS A 334 17.99 4.12 11.35
N PRO A 335 17.50 4.88 10.37
CA PRO A 335 17.58 4.47 8.97
C PRO A 335 19.01 4.24 8.45
N LEU A 336 20.00 4.88 9.09
CA LEU A 336 21.42 4.83 8.73
C LEU A 336 22.25 3.93 9.66
N GLN A 337 21.65 3.30 10.68
CA GLN A 337 22.38 2.39 11.57
C GLN A 337 22.92 1.18 10.82
N ALA A 338 23.89 0.48 11.41
CA ALA A 338 24.51 -0.70 10.80
C ALA A 338 23.45 -1.76 10.41
N PHE A 339 23.62 -2.34 9.23
CA PHE A 339 22.70 -3.36 8.71
C PHE A 339 22.86 -4.70 9.44
N LEU A 340 24.09 -5.07 9.81
CA LEU A 340 24.39 -6.31 10.52
C LEU A 340 24.33 -6.08 12.04
N LYS A 341 23.69 -6.99 12.78
CA LYS A 341 23.54 -6.88 14.25
C LYS A 341 24.88 -6.78 14.99
N ALA A 342 25.88 -7.52 14.53
CA ALA A 342 27.23 -7.50 15.11
C ALA A 342 27.91 -6.12 15.04
N ASN A 343 27.51 -5.26 14.13
CA ASN A 343 28.09 -3.92 13.94
C ASN A 343 27.31 -2.82 14.67
N LEU A 344 26.20 -3.17 15.36
CA LEU A 344 25.45 -2.23 16.19
C LEU A 344 26.22 -1.90 17.47
N GLN A 345 26.19 -0.65 17.90
CA GLN A 345 26.89 -0.17 19.08
C GLN A 345 25.98 0.63 20.02
N GLY A 346 26.28 0.60 21.30
CA GLY A 346 25.61 1.42 22.31
C GLY A 346 24.10 1.19 22.40
N ILE A 347 23.32 2.24 22.27
CA ILE A 347 21.85 2.20 22.37
C ILE A 347 21.22 1.33 21.26
N ASP A 348 21.80 1.33 20.06
CA ASP A 348 21.27 0.54 18.93
C ASP A 348 21.45 -0.97 19.19
N GLN A 349 22.52 -1.37 19.87
CA GLN A 349 22.74 -2.75 20.28
C GLN A 349 21.73 -3.18 21.36
N GLN A 350 21.45 -2.32 22.32
CA GLN A 350 20.43 -2.60 23.36
C GLN A 350 19.01 -2.66 22.78
N ALA A 351 18.75 -1.87 21.76
CA ALA A 351 17.44 -1.82 21.09
C ALA A 351 17.25 -2.91 20.04
N ALA A 352 18.30 -3.61 19.62
CA ALA A 352 18.27 -4.55 18.50
C ALA A 352 17.25 -5.69 18.64
N GLY A 353 16.88 -6.07 19.88
CA GLY A 353 15.83 -7.05 20.15
C GLY A 353 14.42 -6.44 20.29
N LEU A 354 14.29 -5.11 20.29
CA LEU A 354 13.05 -4.39 20.45
C LEU A 354 12.57 -3.66 19.19
N ASP A 355 13.48 -3.49 18.21
CA ASP A 355 13.17 -2.90 16.91
C ASP A 355 12.82 -4.00 15.91
N ASN A 356 11.78 -3.79 15.14
CA ASN A 356 11.50 -4.58 13.94
C ASN A 356 12.10 -3.88 12.72
N GLN A 357 12.93 -4.56 11.97
CA GLN A 357 13.68 -4.01 10.84
C GLN A 357 13.41 -4.83 9.58
N LEU A 358 12.87 -4.16 8.57
CA LEU A 358 12.67 -4.75 7.25
C LEU A 358 13.55 -4.01 6.24
N ALA A 359 14.11 -4.75 5.30
CA ALA A 359 14.92 -4.18 4.22
C ALA A 359 14.59 -4.85 2.90
N SER A 360 14.69 -4.10 1.80
CA SER A 360 14.56 -4.66 0.46
C SER A 360 15.63 -4.11 -0.49
N PHE A 361 15.97 -4.92 -1.49
CA PHE A 361 16.74 -4.55 -2.66
C PHE A 361 15.91 -4.87 -3.89
N PHE A 362 15.88 -3.96 -4.85
CA PHE A 362 15.02 -4.10 -6.01
C PHE A 362 15.69 -3.60 -7.28
N ALA A 363 15.20 -4.11 -8.39
CA ALA A 363 15.57 -3.66 -9.73
C ALA A 363 14.34 -3.62 -10.63
N ARG A 364 14.30 -2.67 -11.54
CA ARG A 364 13.34 -2.55 -12.62
C ARG A 364 14.07 -2.23 -13.92
N TRP A 365 13.75 -2.95 -15.00
CA TRP A 365 14.28 -2.65 -16.31
C TRP A 365 13.16 -2.51 -17.33
N ALA A 366 13.03 -1.32 -17.88
CA ALA A 366 12.03 -0.97 -18.87
C ALA A 366 12.66 -0.98 -20.28
N PHE A 367 12.26 -1.93 -21.09
CA PHE A 367 12.62 -2.05 -22.51
C PHE A 367 11.53 -1.33 -23.34
N ARG A 368 11.62 -0.01 -23.41
CA ARG A 368 10.56 0.85 -23.96
C ARG A 368 10.26 0.59 -25.43
N GLU A 369 11.27 0.30 -26.25
CA GLU A 369 11.08 -0.05 -27.68
C GLU A 369 10.12 -1.25 -27.82
N SER A 370 10.31 -2.26 -27.01
CA SER A 370 9.44 -3.43 -27.00
C SER A 370 8.16 -3.23 -26.16
N GLY A 371 8.10 -2.20 -25.30
CA GLY A 371 7.01 -2.01 -24.34
C GLY A 371 6.97 -3.07 -23.24
N LEU A 372 8.13 -3.63 -22.88
CA LEU A 372 8.30 -4.63 -21.84
C LEU A 372 9.00 -4.02 -20.64
N GLU A 373 8.51 -4.28 -19.42
CA GLU A 373 9.30 -4.11 -18.22
C GLU A 373 9.37 -5.41 -17.43
N VAL A 374 10.51 -5.64 -16.80
CA VAL A 374 10.72 -6.68 -15.79
C VAL A 374 11.22 -6.04 -14.52
N TYR A 375 10.75 -6.56 -13.38
CA TYR A 375 11.15 -6.02 -12.10
C TYR A 375 11.17 -7.10 -11.03
N THR A 376 12.00 -6.89 -10.03
CA THR A 376 12.18 -7.84 -8.93
C THR A 376 12.44 -7.08 -7.62
N GLU A 377 12.05 -7.69 -6.51
CA GLU A 377 12.33 -7.22 -5.17
C GLU A 377 12.74 -8.41 -4.29
N TYR A 378 13.87 -8.29 -3.63
CA TYR A 378 14.34 -9.20 -2.58
C TYR A 378 14.22 -8.49 -1.25
N GLY A 379 13.47 -9.04 -0.31
CA GLY A 379 13.26 -8.49 1.01
C GLY A 379 13.75 -9.41 2.12
N ARG A 380 14.05 -8.81 3.26
CA ARG A 380 14.35 -9.52 4.52
C ARG A 380 13.57 -8.88 5.65
N ASP A 381 13.01 -9.74 6.47
CA ASP A 381 12.44 -9.39 7.77
C ASP A 381 13.50 -9.75 8.81
N ASP A 382 13.85 -8.77 9.66
CA ASP A 382 14.97 -8.83 10.58
C ASP A 382 16.37 -8.85 9.93
N ASN A 383 17.40 -8.56 10.71
CA ASN A 383 18.79 -8.47 10.26
C ASN A 383 19.56 -9.75 10.56
N SER A 384 20.45 -10.14 9.65
CA SER A 384 21.49 -11.12 9.95
C SER A 384 22.42 -10.63 11.06
N TYR A 385 22.93 -11.54 11.86
CA TYR A 385 23.87 -11.20 12.93
C TYR A 385 25.17 -10.60 12.35
N ASP A 386 25.80 -11.29 11.40
CA ASP A 386 26.99 -10.84 10.68
C ASP A 386 26.95 -11.27 9.20
N LEU A 387 28.02 -10.98 8.47
CA LEU A 387 28.12 -11.35 7.06
C LEU A 387 28.20 -12.89 6.88
N ARG A 388 28.82 -13.61 7.82
CA ARG A 388 28.90 -15.07 7.78
C ARG A 388 27.48 -15.67 7.91
N ASP A 389 26.70 -15.20 8.85
CA ASP A 389 25.30 -15.58 9.04
C ASP A 389 24.49 -15.34 7.76
N PHE A 390 24.68 -14.17 7.13
CA PHE A 390 24.02 -13.85 5.87
C PHE A 390 24.41 -14.79 4.73
N VAL A 391 25.67 -15.15 4.60
CA VAL A 391 26.16 -16.02 3.52
C VAL A 391 25.80 -17.49 3.77
N GLN A 392 25.75 -17.92 5.02
CA GLN A 392 25.38 -19.30 5.38
C GLN A 392 23.87 -19.56 5.24
N GLU A 393 23.04 -18.58 5.58
CA GLU A 393 21.57 -18.69 5.52
C GLU A 393 20.97 -17.50 4.76
N PRO A 394 21.22 -17.36 3.44
CA PRO A 394 20.73 -16.22 2.68
C PRO A 394 19.21 -16.21 2.53
N ASP A 395 18.58 -17.36 2.72
CA ASP A 395 17.13 -17.55 2.65
C ASP A 395 16.41 -17.46 4.01
N HIS A 396 17.14 -17.18 5.11
CA HIS A 396 16.53 -16.93 6.42
C HIS A 396 15.75 -15.61 6.40
N ALA A 397 14.47 -15.64 6.83
CA ALA A 397 13.55 -14.48 6.88
C ALA A 397 13.47 -13.69 5.55
N ARG A 398 13.54 -14.39 4.43
CA ARG A 398 13.56 -13.77 3.10
C ARG A 398 12.19 -13.73 2.46
N THR A 399 12.00 -12.75 1.61
CA THR A 399 10.94 -12.68 0.62
C THR A 399 11.53 -12.35 -0.75
N TYR A 400 10.90 -12.81 -1.81
CA TYR A 400 11.21 -12.36 -3.15
C TYR A 400 9.94 -12.16 -3.95
N SER A 401 9.96 -11.14 -4.79
CA SER A 401 8.90 -10.83 -5.74
C SER A 401 9.48 -10.64 -7.12
N ILE A 402 8.76 -11.08 -8.13
CA ILE A 402 9.11 -10.89 -9.54
C ILE A 402 7.87 -10.42 -10.27
N GLY A 403 8.02 -9.45 -11.14
CA GLY A 403 6.95 -8.96 -11.96
C GLY A 403 7.40 -8.67 -13.39
N LEU A 404 6.44 -8.69 -14.28
CA LEU A 404 6.60 -8.24 -15.65
C LEU A 404 5.33 -7.53 -16.12
N ALA A 405 5.50 -6.54 -17.01
CA ALA A 405 4.38 -5.94 -17.72
C ALA A 405 4.76 -5.73 -19.18
N LYS A 406 3.82 -6.00 -20.08
CA LYS A 406 3.98 -5.86 -21.52
C LYS A 406 2.86 -5.01 -22.08
N VAL A 407 3.21 -3.89 -22.69
CA VAL A 407 2.31 -3.04 -23.48
C VAL A 407 2.36 -3.48 -24.93
N PHE A 408 1.20 -3.72 -25.52
CA PHE A 408 1.08 -4.19 -26.91
C PHE A 408 -0.19 -3.66 -27.59
N GLY A 409 -0.31 -3.85 -28.90
CA GLY A 409 -1.46 -3.38 -29.67
C GLY A 409 -1.63 -1.86 -29.60
N LYS A 410 -0.50 -1.13 -29.65
CA LYS A 410 -0.48 0.34 -29.49
C LYS A 410 -1.05 1.03 -30.71
N SER A 411 -2.00 1.94 -30.49
CA SER A 411 -2.44 2.93 -31.45
C SER A 411 -2.58 4.30 -30.76
N ALA A 412 -2.91 5.34 -31.49
CA ALA A 412 -3.13 6.67 -30.92
C ALA A 412 -4.26 6.71 -29.87
N SER A 413 -5.21 5.75 -29.91
CA SER A 413 -6.41 5.77 -29.09
C SER A 413 -6.58 4.58 -28.16
N GLN A 414 -5.74 3.55 -28.25
CA GLN A 414 -5.87 2.34 -27.43
C GLN A 414 -4.53 1.58 -27.29
N PHE A 415 -4.43 0.83 -26.22
CA PHE A 415 -3.35 -0.13 -25.97
C PHE A 415 -3.79 -1.20 -24.99
N ASN A 416 -3.07 -2.31 -24.97
CA ASN A 416 -3.27 -3.40 -24.03
C ASN A 416 -2.06 -3.53 -23.12
N VAL A 417 -2.30 -4.04 -21.91
CA VAL A 417 -1.25 -4.37 -20.94
C VAL A 417 -1.50 -5.77 -20.42
N LEU A 418 -0.51 -6.64 -20.52
CA LEU A 418 -0.47 -7.89 -19.78
C LEU A 418 0.54 -7.73 -18.65
N ARG A 419 0.10 -7.93 -17.42
CA ARG A 419 0.95 -7.90 -16.22
C ARG A 419 0.85 -9.21 -15.46
N ALA A 420 1.99 -9.69 -14.98
CA ALA A 420 2.07 -10.79 -14.05
C ALA A 420 3.01 -10.44 -12.91
N GLU A 421 2.61 -10.75 -11.68
CA GLU A 421 3.45 -10.63 -10.49
C GLU A 421 3.35 -11.88 -9.64
N LEU A 422 4.43 -12.24 -9.00
CA LEU A 422 4.47 -13.25 -7.95
C LEU A 422 5.25 -12.71 -6.75
N MET A 423 4.86 -13.15 -5.56
CA MET A 423 5.57 -12.92 -4.31
C MET A 423 5.64 -14.22 -3.52
N ASN A 424 6.77 -14.50 -2.90
CA ASN A 424 6.97 -15.68 -2.08
C ASN A 424 7.80 -15.35 -0.84
N TYR A 425 7.24 -15.64 0.33
CA TYR A 425 7.90 -15.63 1.62
C TYR A 425 7.50 -16.85 2.46
N GLN A 426 7.33 -17.99 1.79
CA GLN A 426 7.20 -19.27 2.48
C GLN A 426 8.49 -19.56 3.25
N LEU A 427 8.34 -20.14 4.44
CA LEU A 427 9.49 -20.52 5.26
C LEU A 427 10.35 -21.54 4.52
N PRO A 428 11.68 -21.40 4.53
CA PRO A 428 12.56 -22.38 3.94
C PRO A 428 12.60 -23.66 4.79
N PRO A 429 12.98 -24.81 4.21
CA PRO A 429 13.05 -26.07 4.96
C PRO A 429 13.89 -26.01 6.23
N LEU A 430 14.97 -25.22 6.24
CA LEU A 430 15.83 -25.05 7.43
C LEU A 430 15.11 -24.36 8.59
N ALA A 431 14.13 -23.49 8.34
CA ALA A 431 13.35 -22.87 9.40
C ALA A 431 12.50 -23.87 10.19
N THR A 432 12.15 -25.01 9.58
CA THR A 432 11.35 -26.07 10.21
C THR A 432 12.17 -27.19 10.85
N THR A 433 13.46 -27.31 10.48
CA THR A 433 14.33 -28.43 10.92
C THR A 433 15.58 -27.98 11.67
N GLY A 434 15.89 -26.71 11.67
CA GLY A 434 17.11 -26.14 12.25
C GLY A 434 16.83 -24.90 13.08
N ARG A 435 17.38 -23.78 12.64
CA ARG A 435 17.17 -22.49 13.28
C ARG A 435 15.74 -22.00 13.09
N GLY A 436 14.99 -21.88 14.18
CA GLY A 436 13.63 -21.34 14.15
C GLY A 436 13.58 -19.94 13.52
N GLU A 437 12.56 -19.67 12.73
CA GLU A 437 12.37 -18.41 12.03
C GLU A 437 10.98 -17.86 12.34
N GLY A 438 10.90 -16.57 12.66
CA GLY A 438 9.64 -15.83 12.73
C GLY A 438 9.02 -15.71 11.34
N GLY A 439 7.69 -15.63 11.28
CA GLY A 439 7.00 -15.35 10.01
C GLY A 439 7.22 -13.92 9.55
N ILE A 440 7.22 -13.71 8.24
CA ILE A 440 7.32 -12.38 7.62
C ILE A 440 6.18 -11.47 8.09
N PHE A 441 6.47 -10.19 8.34
CA PHE A 441 5.58 -9.16 8.88
C PHE A 441 5.15 -9.34 10.33
N THR A 442 5.56 -10.42 10.99
CA THR A 442 5.31 -10.67 12.41
C THR A 442 6.54 -10.33 13.23
N HIS A 443 6.39 -10.03 14.53
CA HIS A 443 7.53 -9.76 15.39
C HIS A 443 7.24 -10.14 16.85
N GLY A 444 8.21 -10.78 17.51
CA GLY A 444 8.04 -11.26 18.89
C GLY A 444 7.90 -10.15 19.93
N SER A 445 8.70 -9.09 19.84
CA SER A 445 8.72 -7.98 20.80
C SER A 445 7.74 -6.88 20.42
N LEU A 446 7.69 -6.48 19.15
CA LEU A 446 6.72 -5.53 18.61
C LEU A 446 5.53 -6.30 18.03
N ARG A 447 4.66 -6.79 18.91
CA ARG A 447 3.56 -7.71 18.56
C ARG A 447 2.56 -7.19 17.54
N GLN A 448 2.59 -5.89 17.21
CA GLN A 448 1.78 -5.35 16.11
C GLN A 448 2.31 -5.78 14.73
N GLY A 449 3.57 -6.21 14.64
CA GLY A 449 4.17 -6.58 13.35
C GLY A 449 4.23 -5.41 12.37
N HIS A 450 4.34 -5.71 11.09
CA HIS A 450 4.45 -4.71 10.01
C HIS A 450 3.07 -4.19 9.55
N THR A 451 2.37 -3.52 10.44
CA THR A 451 0.99 -3.05 10.21
C THR A 451 0.81 -1.58 10.58
N ASN A 452 -0.28 -0.99 10.10
CA ASN A 452 -0.83 0.26 10.60
C ASN A 452 -2.35 0.11 10.74
N ARG A 453 -2.87 0.39 11.93
CA ARG A 453 -4.32 0.35 12.25
C ARG A 453 -4.99 -0.98 11.86
N GLY A 454 -4.28 -2.09 12.06
CA GLY A 454 -4.82 -3.42 11.84
C GLY A 454 -4.75 -3.92 10.38
N GLN A 455 -4.01 -3.25 9.51
CA GLN A 455 -3.79 -3.65 8.12
C GLN A 455 -2.28 -3.69 7.82
N PRO A 456 -1.78 -4.68 7.05
CA PRO A 456 -0.38 -4.75 6.64
C PRO A 456 0.04 -3.52 5.82
N LEU A 457 1.23 -2.99 6.08
CA LEU A 457 1.81 -1.86 5.32
C LEU A 457 2.29 -2.28 3.94
N GLY A 458 2.81 -3.49 3.82
CA GLY A 458 3.15 -4.14 2.57
C GLY A 458 1.96 -4.91 1.96
N ALA A 459 2.25 -5.90 1.13
CA ALA A 459 1.24 -6.71 0.46
C ALA A 459 0.37 -7.52 1.45
N ASP A 460 -0.94 -7.51 1.25
CA ASP A 460 -1.88 -8.34 2.00
C ASP A 460 -2.03 -9.73 1.37
N VAL A 461 -1.05 -10.57 1.62
CA VAL A 461 -1.05 -11.97 1.19
C VAL A 461 -1.29 -12.91 2.38
N GLY A 462 -1.26 -12.36 3.58
CA GLY A 462 -1.22 -13.04 4.87
C GLY A 462 0.18 -12.95 5.48
N ALA A 463 0.27 -12.68 6.77
CA ALA A 463 1.55 -12.69 7.49
C ALA A 463 2.06 -14.11 7.70
N GLY A 464 3.30 -14.25 8.12
CA GLY A 464 3.91 -15.54 8.42
C GLY A 464 4.54 -16.19 7.19
N ALA A 465 3.92 -17.22 6.64
CA ALA A 465 4.42 -17.98 5.50
C ALA A 465 3.40 -17.99 4.37
N ALA A 466 3.64 -17.22 3.31
CA ALA A 466 2.69 -17.09 2.22
C ALA A 466 3.35 -16.95 0.84
N ALA A 467 2.55 -17.12 -0.19
CA ALA A 467 2.90 -16.83 -1.57
C ALA A 467 1.69 -16.30 -2.32
N ALA A 468 1.92 -15.44 -3.28
CA ALA A 468 0.87 -14.88 -4.11
C ALA A 468 1.29 -14.83 -5.58
N SER A 469 0.30 -14.89 -6.45
CA SER A 469 0.48 -14.71 -7.89
C SER A 469 -0.71 -13.96 -8.46
N THR A 470 -0.46 -13.05 -9.39
CA THR A 470 -1.51 -12.40 -10.16
C THR A 470 -1.14 -12.35 -11.63
N VAL A 471 -2.16 -12.50 -12.47
CA VAL A 471 -2.09 -12.22 -13.90
C VAL A 471 -3.24 -11.30 -14.23
N ARG A 472 -2.96 -10.20 -14.91
CA ARG A 472 -3.95 -9.17 -15.24
C ARG A 472 -3.77 -8.70 -16.67
N TRP A 473 -4.86 -8.61 -17.39
CA TRP A 473 -4.94 -8.03 -18.72
C TRP A 473 -5.83 -6.81 -18.69
N ASP A 474 -5.29 -5.66 -19.04
CA ASP A 474 -5.98 -4.39 -19.16
C ASP A 474 -6.05 -3.96 -20.64
N HIS A 475 -7.21 -3.44 -21.03
CA HIS A 475 -7.41 -2.78 -22.32
C HIS A 475 -7.82 -1.33 -22.10
N TYR A 476 -6.97 -0.41 -22.50
CA TYR A 476 -7.17 1.02 -22.42
C TYR A 476 -7.67 1.58 -23.76
N SER A 477 -8.73 2.37 -23.72
CA SER A 477 -9.31 3.02 -24.90
C SER A 477 -9.78 4.44 -24.55
N GLY A 478 -10.11 5.24 -25.56
CA GLY A 478 -10.63 6.59 -25.33
C GLY A 478 -11.96 6.65 -24.52
N ARG A 479 -12.67 5.53 -24.36
CA ARG A 479 -13.91 5.44 -23.59
C ARG A 479 -13.73 4.91 -22.17
N GLY A 480 -12.49 4.59 -21.78
CA GLY A 480 -12.17 4.02 -20.48
C GLY A 480 -11.30 2.78 -20.57
N ARG A 481 -11.42 1.90 -19.59
CA ARG A 481 -10.64 0.66 -19.47
C ARG A 481 -11.54 -0.51 -19.11
N TRP A 482 -11.19 -1.70 -19.56
CA TRP A 482 -11.64 -2.93 -18.93
C TRP A 482 -10.43 -3.80 -18.57
N ALA A 483 -10.59 -4.66 -17.57
CA ALA A 483 -9.57 -5.59 -17.15
C ALA A 483 -10.17 -6.94 -16.77
N LEU A 484 -9.39 -7.98 -17.05
CA LEU A 484 -9.58 -9.33 -16.54
C LEU A 484 -8.38 -9.69 -15.68
N TYR A 485 -8.61 -10.31 -14.54
CA TYR A 485 -7.51 -10.77 -13.71
C TYR A 485 -7.81 -12.09 -13.00
N TRP A 486 -6.75 -12.80 -12.74
CA TRP A 486 -6.70 -13.92 -11.83
C TRP A 486 -5.68 -13.64 -10.75
N ARG A 487 -6.04 -13.96 -9.51
CA ARG A 487 -5.17 -13.88 -8.34
C ARG A 487 -5.21 -15.19 -7.59
N ARG A 488 -4.06 -15.62 -7.09
CA ARG A 488 -3.92 -16.75 -6.19
C ARG A 488 -3.11 -16.32 -4.99
N ASN A 489 -3.66 -16.53 -3.79
CA ASN A 489 -2.92 -16.37 -2.53
C ASN A 489 -2.86 -17.74 -1.87
N LEU A 490 -1.67 -18.13 -1.43
CA LEU A 490 -1.40 -19.34 -0.67
C LEU A 490 -0.86 -18.93 0.68
N ARG A 491 -1.47 -19.41 1.74
CA ARG A 491 -0.96 -19.30 3.10
C ARG A 491 -0.75 -20.70 3.66
N ARG A 492 0.39 -20.92 4.30
CA ARG A 492 0.67 -22.16 5.02
C ARG A 492 0.44 -21.95 6.52
N GLU A 493 -0.04 -23.00 7.16
CA GLU A 493 -0.11 -23.04 8.61
C GLU A 493 1.32 -22.95 9.16
N THR A 494 1.59 -21.88 9.91
CA THR A 494 2.83 -21.76 10.68
C THR A 494 2.64 -22.49 12.00
N ALA A 495 2.72 -23.82 11.95
CA ALA A 495 2.78 -24.59 13.18
C ALA A 495 4.10 -24.29 13.88
N ASP A 496 4.04 -24.09 15.19
CA ASP A 496 5.25 -24.10 16.01
C ASP A 496 5.94 -25.46 15.81
N PRO A 497 7.15 -25.50 15.25
CA PRO A 497 7.84 -26.76 14.97
C PRO A 497 8.06 -27.59 16.24
N SER A 498 8.08 -26.95 17.42
CA SER A 498 8.20 -27.63 18.72
C SER A 498 6.93 -28.35 19.16
N LEU A 499 5.79 -28.05 18.55
CA LEU A 499 4.48 -28.59 18.93
C LEU A 499 3.91 -29.56 17.88
N THR A 500 4.51 -29.66 16.70
CA THR A 500 4.05 -30.56 15.63
C THR A 500 4.97 -31.77 15.52
N ALA A 501 4.36 -32.97 15.48
CA ALA A 501 5.11 -34.16 15.10
C ALA A 501 5.71 -33.96 13.70
N PRO A 502 6.95 -34.45 13.44
CA PRO A 502 7.67 -34.26 12.18
C PRO A 502 6.88 -34.66 10.93
N ASP A 503 5.92 -35.57 11.08
CA ASP A 503 5.13 -36.15 9.99
C ASP A 503 3.74 -35.50 9.81
N THR A 504 3.43 -34.42 10.52
CA THR A 504 2.11 -33.76 10.36
C THR A 504 2.11 -32.92 9.08
N PRO A 505 1.26 -33.23 8.08
CA PRO A 505 1.19 -32.44 6.85
C PRO A 505 0.83 -31.00 7.16
N GLN A 506 1.62 -30.04 6.71
CA GLN A 506 1.27 -28.62 6.81
C GLN A 506 0.02 -28.33 5.99
N ARG A 507 -1.02 -27.82 6.63
CA ARG A 507 -2.24 -27.41 5.95
C ARG A 507 -2.00 -26.14 5.16
N SER A 508 -2.71 -26.01 4.07
CA SER A 508 -2.65 -24.84 3.20
C SER A 508 -4.03 -24.25 3.03
N ASP A 509 -4.09 -22.94 3.05
CA ASP A 509 -5.25 -22.13 2.72
C ASP A 509 -4.96 -21.45 1.37
N VAL A 510 -5.80 -21.69 0.37
CA VAL A 510 -5.56 -21.23 -1.00
C VAL A 510 -6.77 -20.46 -1.53
N LEU A 511 -6.60 -19.16 -1.69
CA LEU A 511 -7.58 -18.31 -2.35
C LEU A 511 -7.31 -18.23 -3.86
N HIS A 512 -8.33 -18.50 -4.66
CA HIS A 512 -8.39 -18.14 -6.07
C HIS A 512 -9.45 -17.06 -6.28
N ALA A 513 -9.09 -15.98 -6.95
CA ALA A 513 -9.99 -14.90 -7.31
C ALA A 513 -9.94 -14.64 -8.81
N PHE A 514 -11.10 -14.59 -9.45
CA PHE A 514 -11.26 -14.23 -10.86
C PHE A 514 -12.11 -12.97 -10.94
N GLY A 515 -11.57 -11.91 -11.51
CA GLY A 515 -12.22 -10.63 -11.52
C GLY A 515 -12.30 -10.00 -12.90
N PHE A 516 -13.36 -9.21 -13.06
CA PHE A 516 -13.57 -8.30 -14.17
C PHE A 516 -13.77 -6.89 -13.63
N GLU A 517 -13.12 -5.92 -14.25
CA GLU A 517 -13.28 -4.50 -13.94
C GLU A 517 -13.60 -3.72 -15.21
N ARG A 518 -14.40 -2.68 -15.08
CA ARG A 518 -14.68 -1.74 -16.16
C ARG A 518 -14.73 -0.32 -15.63
N LEU A 519 -13.88 0.53 -16.16
CA LEU A 519 -13.96 1.99 -16.05
C LEU A 519 -14.58 2.53 -17.33
N THR A 520 -15.63 3.32 -17.20
CA THR A 520 -16.34 3.96 -18.32
C THR A 520 -16.34 5.47 -18.10
N PHE A 521 -15.83 6.20 -19.08
CA PHE A 521 -15.89 7.65 -19.11
C PHE A 521 -17.20 8.12 -19.71
N THR A 522 -17.95 8.93 -18.96
CA THR A 522 -19.11 9.64 -19.49
C THR A 522 -18.86 11.15 -19.44
N ARG A 523 -19.77 11.93 -19.97
CA ARG A 523 -19.64 13.40 -19.94
C ARG A 523 -19.70 13.99 -18.53
N ARG A 524 -20.40 13.34 -17.60
CA ARG A 524 -20.64 13.86 -16.24
C ARG A 524 -19.99 13.05 -15.13
N LEU A 525 -19.76 11.78 -15.37
CA LEU A 525 -19.28 10.84 -14.34
C LEU A 525 -18.31 9.84 -14.96
N ASP A 526 -17.30 9.47 -14.23
CA ASP A 526 -16.49 8.29 -14.49
C ASP A 526 -16.99 7.18 -13.57
N VAL A 527 -17.36 6.05 -14.15
CA VAL A 527 -17.97 4.93 -13.42
C VAL A 527 -17.04 3.72 -13.53
N THR A 528 -16.57 3.24 -12.38
CA THR A 528 -15.86 1.98 -12.27
C THR A 528 -16.77 0.92 -11.68
N THR A 529 -16.88 -0.21 -12.35
CA THR A 529 -17.58 -1.41 -11.84
C THR A 529 -16.61 -2.56 -11.75
N SER A 530 -16.74 -3.39 -10.73
CA SER A 530 -15.96 -4.62 -10.61
C SER A 530 -16.81 -5.77 -10.09
N LEU A 531 -16.50 -6.97 -10.55
CA LEU A 531 -17.09 -8.21 -10.09
C LEU A 531 -15.97 -9.24 -9.94
N THR A 532 -15.84 -9.83 -8.75
CA THR A 532 -14.83 -10.83 -8.45
C THR A 532 -15.48 -12.04 -7.80
N PHE A 533 -15.33 -13.19 -8.44
CA PHE A 533 -15.67 -14.48 -7.84
C PHE A 533 -14.43 -15.06 -7.18
N MET A 534 -14.60 -15.55 -5.96
CA MET A 534 -13.54 -16.16 -5.16
C MET A 534 -13.91 -17.56 -4.70
N ARG A 535 -12.92 -18.43 -4.72
CA ARG A 535 -12.95 -19.72 -4.06
C ARG A 535 -11.72 -19.85 -3.18
N GLU A 536 -11.93 -19.99 -1.88
CA GLU A 536 -10.90 -20.19 -0.88
C GLU A 536 -10.97 -21.65 -0.41
N LEU A 537 -9.96 -22.40 -0.76
CA LEU A 537 -9.82 -23.82 -0.39
C LEU A 537 -9.21 -23.88 1.00
N SER A 538 -9.85 -24.66 1.87
CA SER A 538 -9.45 -24.80 3.28
C SER A 538 -9.28 -23.44 3.98
N ARG A 539 -10.28 -22.58 3.86
CA ARG A 539 -10.24 -21.23 4.42
C ARG A 539 -9.91 -21.26 5.91
N ASN A 540 -8.89 -20.49 6.29
CA ASN A 540 -8.35 -20.49 7.66
C ASN A 540 -8.05 -21.92 8.17
N PHE A 541 -7.57 -22.79 7.27
CA PHE A 541 -7.27 -24.22 7.54
C PHE A 541 -8.49 -25.06 7.90
N GLY A 542 -9.70 -24.57 7.61
CA GLY A 542 -10.97 -25.21 7.82
C GLY A 542 -11.69 -25.58 6.52
N GLU A 543 -12.97 -25.33 6.44
CA GLU A 543 -13.79 -25.63 5.26
C GLU A 543 -13.58 -24.65 4.13
N SER A 544 -13.71 -25.14 2.90
CA SER A 544 -13.63 -24.30 1.70
C SER A 544 -14.85 -23.39 1.57
N GLN A 545 -14.63 -22.13 1.25
CA GLN A 545 -15.69 -21.12 1.12
C GLN A 545 -15.61 -20.40 -0.22
N SER A 546 -16.74 -19.89 -0.67
CA SER A 546 -16.82 -19.00 -1.84
C SER A 546 -17.28 -17.62 -1.40
N ASN A 547 -16.83 -16.59 -2.11
CA ASN A 547 -17.23 -15.22 -1.89
C ASN A 547 -17.46 -14.53 -3.24
N LEU A 548 -18.45 -13.66 -3.28
CA LEU A 548 -18.68 -12.75 -4.38
C LEU A 548 -18.40 -11.34 -3.89
N ASN A 549 -17.47 -10.65 -4.54
CA ASN A 549 -17.20 -9.24 -4.33
C ASN A 549 -17.72 -8.46 -5.53
N ALA A 550 -18.56 -7.48 -5.29
CA ALA A 550 -19.04 -6.55 -6.30
C ALA A 550 -18.78 -5.11 -5.83
N ALA A 551 -18.29 -4.27 -6.73
CA ALA A 551 -18.09 -2.86 -6.39
C ALA A 551 -18.50 -1.93 -7.53
N VAL A 552 -18.95 -0.73 -7.12
CA VAL A 552 -19.21 0.41 -8.00
C VAL A 552 -18.51 1.62 -7.39
N ALA A 553 -17.75 2.34 -8.18
CA ALA A 553 -17.20 3.63 -7.80
C ALA A 553 -17.60 4.68 -8.83
N ILE A 554 -17.90 5.87 -8.35
CA ILE A 554 -18.28 7.02 -9.17
C ILE A 554 -17.30 8.14 -8.85
N THR A 555 -16.65 8.66 -9.87
CA THR A 555 -15.76 9.81 -9.77
C THR A 555 -16.36 10.96 -10.60
N LEU A 556 -16.43 12.14 -10.00
CA LEU A 556 -16.77 13.34 -10.77
C LEU A 556 -15.56 13.71 -11.62
N PRO A 557 -15.66 13.75 -12.95
CA PRO A 557 -14.58 14.24 -13.79
C PRO A 557 -14.35 15.72 -13.48
N ARG A 558 -13.12 16.12 -13.59
CA ARG A 558 -12.67 17.49 -13.35
C ARG A 558 -13.05 18.41 -14.50
#